data_1f56f2156072c14886a1ce266604725d
#
_entry.id   1f56f2156072c14886a1ce266604725d
#
_cell.length_a   1.000
_cell.length_b   1.000
_cell.length_c   1.000
_cell.angle_alpha   90.00
_cell.angle_beta   90.00
_cell.angle_gamma   90.00
#
_symmetry.space_group_name_H-M   'P 1'
#
loop_
_entity.id
_entity.type
_entity.pdbx_description
1 polymer ?
#
loop_
_entity_poly.entity_id
_entity_poly.type
_entity_poly.pdbx_seq_one_letter_code
_entity_poly.pdbx_strand_id
1 'polypeptide(L)'
;MSDKKICAITGSNGYVGGCVKNYFAVRGWEILELARQPKPNSRAIKFQLGEEVLPSAFENVNALVHCAYDFKPLRWDEIRAVNVDGAKKLFQAARTAKIPKIIFISSISAFDGCRSLYGKAKLEIEKIALESGALVIRPGLVYGDGSGGMFGKLVAQVRKSSVIPMIGDGSQIQFLVHNEDLSVFIERYASGEIQISPQILTAANEQPWPFKQLLLEIARSFGKKPKFIPLPWRLIWAGLKSAEMCGLKLNFHSDSLVSLMNQNPKPDFSENSQAGLVCRPFEIERLKV
;
A
#
# COMPACT_ATOMS: atom_id res chain seq x y z
N MET A 1 7.94 15.11 31.95
CA MET A 1 7.03 14.95 30.82
C MET A 1 7.69 13.94 29.89
N SER A 2 7.10 12.81 29.64
CA SER A 2 7.66 11.86 28.66
C SER A 2 7.64 12.53 27.29
N ASP A 3 8.82 12.64 26.64
CA ASP A 3 8.90 13.20 25.30
C ASP A 3 8.02 12.37 24.38
N LYS A 4 7.08 13.04 23.68
CA LYS A 4 6.19 12.36 22.73
C LYS A 4 7.02 11.77 21.60
N LYS A 5 6.82 10.50 21.30
CA LYS A 5 7.43 9.85 20.14
C LYS A 5 6.92 10.49 18.85
N ILE A 6 7.81 10.75 17.90
CA ILE A 6 7.49 11.38 16.61
C ILE A 6 7.59 10.32 15.50
N CYS A 7 6.51 10.17 14.71
CA CYS A 7 6.50 9.34 13.52
C CYS A 7 6.42 10.20 12.26
N ALA A 8 7.43 10.10 11.41
CA ALA A 8 7.42 10.70 10.07
C ALA A 8 6.70 9.79 9.10
N ILE A 9 5.73 10.31 8.35
CA ILE A 9 4.92 9.51 7.41
C ILE A 9 4.89 10.17 6.04
N THR A 10 5.33 9.43 5.01
CA THR A 10 5.09 9.82 3.62
C THR A 10 3.80 9.21 3.10
N GLY A 11 3.11 9.89 2.20
CA GLY A 11 1.85 9.36 1.65
C GLY A 11 0.68 9.34 2.65
N SER A 12 0.72 10.16 3.70
CA SER A 12 -0.30 10.30 4.75
C SER A 12 -1.69 10.70 4.22
N ASN A 13 -1.79 11.26 3.01
CA ASN A 13 -3.05 11.57 2.34
C ASN A 13 -3.60 10.39 1.52
N GLY A 14 -2.84 9.30 1.33
CA GLY A 14 -3.30 8.05 0.74
C GLY A 14 -4.07 7.20 1.75
N TYR A 15 -4.74 6.14 1.27
CA TYR A 15 -5.55 5.29 2.15
C TYR A 15 -4.72 4.62 3.25
N VAL A 16 -3.69 3.86 2.88
CA VAL A 16 -2.85 3.16 3.86
C VAL A 16 -2.12 4.14 4.79
N GLY A 17 -1.44 5.14 4.24
CA GLY A 17 -0.72 6.14 5.05
C GLY A 17 -1.66 6.94 5.95
N GLY A 18 -2.90 7.19 5.52
CA GLY A 18 -3.93 7.84 6.32
C GLY A 18 -4.39 6.97 7.50
N CYS A 19 -4.60 5.66 7.28
CA CYS A 19 -4.94 4.72 8.36
C CYS A 19 -3.83 4.63 9.39
N VAL A 20 -2.58 4.46 8.95
CA VAL A 20 -1.40 4.45 9.84
C VAL A 20 -1.30 5.75 10.62
N LYS A 21 -1.41 6.91 9.95
CA LYS A 21 -1.39 8.22 10.60
C LYS A 21 -2.42 8.33 11.71
N ASN A 22 -3.66 8.00 11.41
CA ASN A 22 -4.77 8.12 12.37
C ASN A 22 -4.56 7.17 13.56
N TYR A 23 -4.12 5.94 13.32
CA TYR A 23 -3.85 4.97 14.37
C TYR A 23 -2.72 5.46 15.31
N PHE A 24 -1.61 5.92 14.77
CA PHE A 24 -0.49 6.47 15.54
C PHE A 24 -0.90 7.69 16.36
N ALA A 25 -1.67 8.61 15.79
CA ALA A 25 -2.16 9.79 16.49
C ALA A 25 -3.03 9.43 17.71
N VAL A 26 -3.95 8.44 17.57
CA VAL A 26 -4.76 7.93 18.68
C VAL A 26 -3.90 7.27 19.76
N ARG A 27 -2.77 6.67 19.39
CA ARG A 27 -1.79 6.06 20.31
C ARG A 27 -0.84 7.07 20.95
N GLY A 28 -1.06 8.37 20.73
CA GLY A 28 -0.31 9.45 21.36
C GLY A 28 0.99 9.86 20.67
N TRP A 29 1.26 9.33 19.45
CA TRP A 29 2.39 9.78 18.66
C TRP A 29 2.15 11.16 18.08
N GLU A 30 3.19 11.95 18.02
CA GLU A 30 3.22 13.16 17.19
C GLU A 30 3.53 12.78 15.75
N ILE A 31 2.76 13.31 14.79
CA ILE A 31 2.90 12.97 13.38
C ILE A 31 3.61 14.10 12.64
N LEU A 32 4.72 13.75 11.99
CA LEU A 32 5.39 14.58 11.01
C LEU A 32 4.98 14.13 9.59
N GLU A 33 4.12 14.90 8.94
CA GLU A 33 3.66 14.56 7.60
C GLU A 33 4.65 15.02 6.53
N LEU A 34 5.12 14.11 5.68
CA LEU A 34 5.87 14.46 4.48
C LEU A 34 4.88 14.46 3.30
N ALA A 35 4.49 15.64 2.85
CA ALA A 35 3.40 15.83 1.90
C ALA A 35 3.74 16.87 0.82
N ARG A 36 3.24 16.66 -0.41
CA ARG A 36 3.40 17.61 -1.52
C ARG A 36 2.77 18.98 -1.21
N GLN A 37 1.66 18.95 -0.53
CA GLN A 37 0.92 20.14 -0.09
C GLN A 37 0.63 19.99 1.41
N PRO A 38 1.48 20.55 2.29
CA PRO A 38 1.23 20.57 3.72
C PRO A 38 -0.09 21.27 4.04
N LYS A 39 -0.86 20.69 4.96
CA LYS A 39 -2.09 21.34 5.44
C LYS A 39 -1.76 22.40 6.47
N PRO A 40 -2.49 23.54 6.50
CA PRO A 40 -2.42 24.47 7.62
C PRO A 40 -2.67 23.74 8.95
N ASN A 41 -1.93 24.10 9.98
CA ASN A 41 -2.05 23.53 11.33
C ASN A 41 -1.64 22.05 11.48
N SER A 42 -1.00 21.44 10.47
CA SER A 42 -0.32 20.14 10.64
C SER A 42 1.18 20.35 10.79
N ARG A 43 1.84 19.51 11.61
CA ARG A 43 3.30 19.42 11.58
C ARG A 43 3.69 18.68 10.31
N ALA A 44 4.07 19.42 9.28
CA ALA A 44 4.34 18.88 7.98
C ALA A 44 5.53 19.53 7.29
N ILE A 45 6.21 18.72 6.49
CA ILE A 45 7.31 19.16 5.63
C ILE A 45 6.84 19.02 4.18
N LYS A 46 7.14 20.02 3.36
CA LYS A 46 6.93 19.88 1.93
C LYS A 46 7.89 18.82 1.38
N PHE A 47 7.32 17.78 0.80
CA PHE A 47 8.05 16.64 0.27
C PHE A 47 7.39 16.11 -0.99
N GLN A 48 8.19 15.90 -2.02
CA GLN A 48 7.80 15.21 -3.24
C GLN A 48 8.81 14.10 -3.53
N LEU A 49 8.33 12.92 -3.90
CA LEU A 49 9.20 11.82 -4.33
C LEU A 49 10.10 12.28 -5.50
N GLY A 50 11.38 11.92 -5.43
CA GLY A 50 12.42 12.34 -6.37
C GLY A 50 13.20 13.58 -5.91
N GLU A 51 12.65 14.41 -5.00
CA GLU A 51 13.36 15.55 -4.42
C GLU A 51 14.27 15.13 -3.25
N GLU A 52 15.25 15.97 -2.95
CA GLU A 52 16.13 15.80 -1.79
C GLU A 52 15.38 16.08 -0.49
N VAL A 53 15.74 15.33 0.55
CA VAL A 53 15.28 15.55 1.93
C VAL A 53 16.50 15.79 2.80
N LEU A 54 16.54 16.91 3.50
CA LEU A 54 17.62 17.19 4.43
C LEU A 54 17.49 16.31 5.68
N PRO A 55 18.57 15.70 6.17
CA PRO A 55 18.53 14.91 7.42
C PRO A 55 18.02 15.71 8.63
N SER A 56 18.27 17.00 8.69
CA SER A 56 17.74 17.90 9.73
C SER A 56 16.21 17.94 9.81
N ALA A 57 15.53 17.61 8.71
CA ALA A 57 14.07 17.49 8.68
C ALA A 57 13.53 16.38 9.60
N PHE A 58 14.40 15.44 9.99
CA PHE A 58 14.07 14.27 10.83
C PHE A 58 14.59 14.38 12.26
N GLU A 59 14.87 15.59 12.71
CA GLU A 59 15.33 15.80 14.09
C GLU A 59 14.29 15.28 15.10
N ASN A 60 14.75 14.47 16.05
CA ASN A 60 13.92 13.79 17.07
C ASN A 60 12.86 12.83 16.54
N VAL A 61 12.93 12.41 15.26
CA VAL A 61 12.03 11.41 14.70
C VAL A 61 12.41 10.02 15.20
N ASN A 62 11.43 9.29 15.77
CA ASN A 62 11.61 7.95 16.32
C ASN A 62 11.30 6.86 15.28
N ALA A 63 10.42 7.14 14.34
CA ALA A 63 10.06 6.19 13.28
C ALA A 63 9.75 6.91 11.96
N LEU A 64 10.12 6.27 10.83
CA LEU A 64 9.72 6.68 9.49
C LEU A 64 8.87 5.58 8.85
N VAL A 65 7.65 5.92 8.40
CA VAL A 65 6.79 5.03 7.62
C VAL A 65 6.66 5.56 6.20
N HIS A 66 7.27 4.86 5.25
CA HIS A 66 7.24 5.25 3.85
C HIS A 66 6.11 4.53 3.10
N CYS A 67 4.97 5.24 2.91
CA CYS A 67 3.79 4.76 2.16
C CYS A 67 3.66 5.39 0.77
N ALA A 68 4.40 6.47 0.48
CA ALA A 68 4.23 7.21 -0.76
C ALA A 68 4.63 6.39 -1.99
N TYR A 69 3.86 6.53 -3.05
CA TYR A 69 4.18 6.09 -4.41
C TYR A 69 3.48 7.02 -5.40
N ASP A 70 4.20 7.48 -6.42
CA ASP A 70 3.60 8.30 -7.49
C ASP A 70 3.22 7.41 -8.68
N PHE A 71 1.92 7.32 -8.95
CA PHE A 71 1.36 6.55 -10.06
C PHE A 71 1.27 7.33 -11.38
N LYS A 72 1.70 8.60 -11.40
CA LYS A 72 1.63 9.43 -12.61
C LYS A 72 2.62 9.00 -13.70
N PRO A 73 3.89 8.65 -13.36
CA PRO A 73 4.81 8.13 -14.35
C PRO A 73 4.32 6.80 -14.92
N LEU A 74 4.39 6.66 -16.25
CA LEU A 74 3.94 5.46 -16.97
C LEU A 74 5.08 4.72 -17.66
N ARG A 75 6.24 5.36 -17.83
CA ARG A 75 7.45 4.78 -18.40
C ARG A 75 8.39 4.34 -17.30
N TRP A 76 9.13 3.27 -17.57
CA TRP A 76 10.00 2.68 -16.56
C TRP A 76 11.08 3.64 -16.02
N ASP A 77 11.72 4.38 -16.92
CA ASP A 77 12.73 5.39 -16.58
C ASP A 77 12.17 6.48 -15.64
N GLU A 78 10.99 6.99 -15.92
CA GLU A 78 10.29 7.98 -15.08
C GLU A 78 9.84 7.38 -13.74
N ILE A 79 9.28 6.16 -13.76
CA ILE A 79 8.88 5.43 -12.55
C ILE A 79 10.09 5.24 -11.63
N ARG A 80 11.21 4.82 -12.19
CA ARG A 80 12.44 4.59 -11.46
C ARG A 80 12.99 5.88 -10.87
N ALA A 81 13.13 6.92 -11.68
CA ALA A 81 13.63 8.22 -11.22
C ALA A 81 12.81 8.81 -10.07
N VAL A 82 11.47 8.75 -10.18
CA VAL A 82 10.59 9.32 -9.15
C VAL A 82 10.48 8.42 -7.93
N ASN A 83 10.13 7.14 -8.13
CA ASN A 83 9.77 6.27 -7.00
C ASN A 83 10.98 5.55 -6.40
N VAL A 84 11.87 4.98 -7.23
CA VAL A 84 13.01 4.18 -6.72
C VAL A 84 14.11 5.11 -6.21
N ASP A 85 14.57 6.04 -7.05
CA ASP A 85 15.64 6.96 -6.66
C ASP A 85 15.15 7.94 -5.58
N GLY A 86 13.86 8.33 -5.62
CA GLY A 86 13.23 9.12 -4.57
C GLY A 86 13.19 8.41 -3.21
N ALA A 87 12.85 7.12 -3.18
CA ALA A 87 12.90 6.31 -1.96
C ALA A 87 14.34 6.16 -1.45
N LYS A 88 15.33 5.96 -2.35
CA LYS A 88 16.76 5.89 -2.00
C LYS A 88 17.20 7.14 -1.25
N LYS A 89 16.89 8.34 -1.78
CA LYS A 89 17.21 9.62 -1.15
C LYS A 89 16.57 9.74 0.23
N LEU A 90 15.29 9.35 0.36
CA LEU A 90 14.56 9.38 1.62
C LEU A 90 15.22 8.47 2.67
N PHE A 91 15.53 7.23 2.31
CA PHE A 91 16.18 6.30 3.25
C PHE A 91 17.61 6.73 3.62
N GLN A 92 18.36 7.30 2.70
CA GLN A 92 19.68 7.88 3.00
C GLN A 92 19.57 9.02 4.01
N ALA A 93 18.61 9.96 3.83
CA ALA A 93 18.38 11.03 4.78
C ALA A 93 17.95 10.50 6.16
N ALA A 94 17.06 9.49 6.19
CA ALA A 94 16.61 8.83 7.42
C ALA A 94 17.76 8.15 8.18
N ARG A 95 18.67 7.47 7.47
CA ARG A 95 19.87 6.86 8.07
C ARG A 95 20.83 7.91 8.61
N THR A 96 21.08 8.98 7.86
CA THR A 96 21.97 10.07 8.28
C THR A 96 21.41 10.75 9.55
N ALA A 97 20.08 10.91 9.64
CA ALA A 97 19.38 11.38 10.82
C ALA A 97 19.31 10.35 11.96
N LYS A 98 19.80 9.12 11.74
CA LYS A 98 19.81 8.01 12.71
C LYS A 98 18.42 7.67 13.24
N ILE A 99 17.39 7.69 12.36
CA ILE A 99 16.03 7.27 12.74
C ILE A 99 16.07 5.82 13.21
N PRO A 100 15.60 5.50 14.44
CA PRO A 100 15.74 4.16 15.01
C PRO A 100 14.93 3.08 14.28
N LYS A 101 13.76 3.44 13.74
CA LYS A 101 12.84 2.52 13.09
C LYS A 101 12.43 3.06 11.72
N ILE A 102 12.77 2.32 10.67
CA ILE A 102 12.38 2.64 9.29
C ILE A 102 11.47 1.52 8.78
N ILE A 103 10.30 1.87 8.27
CA ILE A 103 9.32 0.93 7.74
C ILE A 103 8.96 1.34 6.31
N PHE A 104 9.05 0.38 5.40
CA PHE A 104 8.65 0.57 4.01
C PHE A 104 7.38 -0.23 3.70
N ILE A 105 6.34 0.44 3.26
CA ILE A 105 5.11 -0.20 2.77
C ILE A 105 5.28 -0.52 1.29
N SER A 106 5.57 -1.79 1.03
CA SER A 106 5.68 -2.37 -0.31
C SER A 106 4.30 -2.83 -0.82
N SER A 107 4.22 -3.99 -1.42
CA SER A 107 2.99 -4.60 -1.94
C SER A 107 3.18 -6.10 -2.16
N ILE A 108 2.14 -6.89 -1.99
CA ILE A 108 2.10 -8.29 -2.39
C ILE A 108 2.36 -8.48 -3.91
N SER A 109 2.22 -7.41 -4.71
CA SER A 109 2.57 -7.38 -6.13
C SER A 109 4.08 -7.37 -6.40
N ALA A 110 4.91 -7.17 -5.36
CA ALA A 110 6.37 -7.23 -5.43
C ALA A 110 6.83 -8.67 -5.14
N PHE A 111 7.11 -9.44 -6.18
CA PHE A 111 7.60 -10.81 -6.09
C PHE A 111 8.45 -11.16 -7.32
N ASP A 112 9.31 -12.17 -7.21
CA ASP A 112 10.14 -12.60 -8.32
C ASP A 112 9.28 -13.12 -9.48
N GLY A 113 9.52 -12.55 -10.67
CA GLY A 113 8.70 -12.82 -11.86
C GLY A 113 7.47 -11.94 -12.01
N CYS A 114 7.25 -10.93 -11.16
CA CYS A 114 6.19 -9.95 -11.36
C CYS A 114 6.37 -9.21 -12.69
N ARG A 115 5.26 -8.96 -13.40
CA ARG A 115 5.27 -8.38 -14.75
C ARG A 115 4.95 -6.89 -14.75
N SER A 116 4.24 -6.39 -13.74
CA SER A 116 3.89 -4.97 -13.63
C SER A 116 5.12 -4.12 -13.33
N LEU A 117 5.17 -2.92 -13.90
CA LEU A 117 6.20 -1.92 -13.60
C LEU A 117 6.13 -1.49 -12.13
N TYR A 118 4.91 -1.42 -11.57
CA TYR A 118 4.68 -1.17 -10.15
C TYR A 118 5.36 -2.22 -9.27
N GLY A 119 5.12 -3.51 -9.52
CA GLY A 119 5.75 -4.60 -8.76
C GLY A 119 7.27 -4.57 -8.86
N LYS A 120 7.82 -4.34 -10.07
CA LYS A 120 9.27 -4.21 -10.30
C LYS A 120 9.87 -3.03 -9.53
N ALA A 121 9.22 -1.87 -9.55
CA ALA A 121 9.67 -0.70 -8.80
C ALA A 121 9.66 -0.97 -7.30
N LYS A 122 8.60 -1.61 -6.78
CA LYS A 122 8.54 -2.00 -5.37
C LYS A 122 9.66 -2.97 -5.00
N LEU A 123 9.99 -3.97 -5.84
CA LEU A 123 11.13 -4.88 -5.61
C LEU A 123 12.48 -4.15 -5.56
N GLU A 124 12.71 -3.18 -6.45
CA GLU A 124 13.94 -2.38 -6.39
C GLU A 124 14.02 -1.54 -5.11
N ILE A 125 12.88 -0.94 -4.69
CA ILE A 125 12.82 -0.16 -3.45
C ILE A 125 13.02 -1.07 -2.22
N GLU A 126 12.51 -2.29 -2.21
CA GLU A 126 12.70 -3.25 -1.12
C GLU A 126 14.17 -3.54 -0.85
N LYS A 127 14.98 -3.74 -1.90
CA LYS A 127 16.44 -3.95 -1.77
C LYS A 127 17.10 -2.76 -1.08
N ILE A 128 16.79 -1.54 -1.54
CA ILE A 128 17.33 -0.30 -0.97
C ILE A 128 16.86 -0.11 0.49
N ALA A 129 15.60 -0.45 0.78
CA ALA A 129 15.03 -0.37 2.12
C ALA A 129 15.73 -1.32 3.09
N LEU A 130 15.94 -2.59 2.70
CA LEU A 130 16.67 -3.57 3.52
C LEU A 130 18.12 -3.15 3.78
N GLU A 131 18.85 -2.68 2.75
CA GLU A 131 20.20 -2.13 2.88
C GLU A 131 20.23 -0.90 3.82
N SER A 132 19.10 -0.22 3.95
CA SER A 132 18.93 0.91 4.85
C SER A 132 18.48 0.52 6.26
N GLY A 133 18.35 -0.78 6.55
CA GLY A 133 17.89 -1.29 7.84
C GLY A 133 16.38 -1.16 8.05
N ALA A 134 15.60 -1.02 6.99
CA ALA A 134 14.15 -0.89 7.10
C ALA A 134 13.46 -2.25 7.18
N LEU A 135 12.37 -2.31 7.96
CA LEU A 135 11.39 -3.38 7.87
C LEU A 135 10.55 -3.15 6.61
N VAL A 136 10.43 -4.17 5.77
CA VAL A 136 9.62 -4.15 4.55
C VAL A 136 8.31 -4.90 4.79
N ILE A 137 7.19 -4.26 4.52
CA ILE A 137 5.87 -4.88 4.64
C ILE A 137 5.23 -4.92 3.26
N ARG A 138 4.83 -6.10 2.81
CA ARG A 138 4.05 -6.35 1.59
C ARG A 138 2.57 -6.53 1.94
N PRO A 139 1.76 -5.49 2.01
CA PRO A 139 0.33 -5.67 2.27
C PRO A 139 -0.36 -6.33 1.09
N GLY A 140 -1.34 -7.17 1.39
CA GLY A 140 -2.34 -7.63 0.46
C GLY A 140 -3.31 -6.51 0.09
N LEU A 141 -4.52 -6.87 -0.37
CA LEU A 141 -5.58 -5.90 -0.60
C LEU A 141 -6.08 -5.35 0.74
N VAL A 142 -5.75 -4.10 1.03
CA VAL A 142 -6.09 -3.46 2.30
C VAL A 142 -7.57 -3.09 2.31
N TYR A 143 -8.30 -3.58 3.31
CA TYR A 143 -9.72 -3.31 3.55
C TYR A 143 -9.94 -2.77 4.98
N GLY A 144 -11.14 -2.33 5.29
CA GLY A 144 -11.53 -1.83 6.62
C GLY A 144 -12.39 -0.59 6.54
N ASP A 145 -12.54 0.11 7.65
CA ASP A 145 -13.36 1.29 7.75
C ASP A 145 -12.92 2.40 6.79
N GLY A 146 -13.89 3.02 6.17
CA GLY A 146 -13.67 4.07 5.17
C GLY A 146 -13.66 3.54 3.73
N SER A 147 -14.15 4.37 2.82
CA SER A 147 -14.33 4.05 1.40
C SER A 147 -13.05 4.23 0.56
N GLY A 148 -11.87 4.11 1.17
CA GLY A 148 -10.59 4.39 0.51
C GLY A 148 -9.97 3.19 -0.20
N GLY A 149 -8.89 3.48 -0.95
CA GLY A 149 -8.09 2.46 -1.60
C GLY A 149 -8.78 1.71 -2.74
N MET A 150 -8.17 0.59 -3.13
CA MET A 150 -8.72 -0.28 -4.18
C MET A 150 -9.97 -1.00 -3.71
N PHE A 151 -9.98 -1.50 -2.47
CA PHE A 151 -11.14 -2.20 -1.90
C PHE A 151 -12.36 -1.30 -1.85
N GLY A 152 -12.23 -0.05 -1.40
CA GLY A 152 -13.33 0.92 -1.40
C GLY A 152 -13.89 1.21 -2.79
N LYS A 153 -13.03 1.24 -3.83
CA LYS A 153 -13.49 1.36 -5.23
C LYS A 153 -14.31 0.14 -5.67
N LEU A 154 -13.93 -1.08 -5.25
CA LEU A 154 -14.70 -2.29 -5.53
C LEU A 154 -16.07 -2.24 -4.84
N VAL A 155 -16.12 -1.86 -3.58
CA VAL A 155 -17.36 -1.66 -2.82
C VAL A 155 -18.27 -0.64 -3.51
N ALA A 156 -17.73 0.52 -3.89
CA ALA A 156 -18.50 1.56 -4.58
C ALA A 156 -19.04 1.08 -5.93
N GLN A 157 -18.28 0.31 -6.70
CA GLN A 157 -18.69 -0.27 -7.96
C GLN A 157 -19.85 -1.26 -7.78
N VAL A 158 -19.74 -2.18 -6.82
CA VAL A 158 -20.77 -3.17 -6.50
C VAL A 158 -22.04 -2.48 -5.99
N ARG A 159 -21.88 -1.46 -5.14
CA ARG A 159 -23.02 -0.68 -4.63
C ARG A 159 -23.77 0.07 -5.74
N LYS A 160 -23.04 0.61 -6.74
CA LYS A 160 -23.61 1.42 -7.81
C LYS A 160 -24.30 0.60 -8.90
N SER A 161 -23.80 -0.61 -9.22
CA SER A 161 -24.25 -1.35 -10.41
C SER A 161 -24.64 -2.79 -10.09
N SER A 162 -25.72 -3.25 -10.71
CA SER A 162 -26.10 -4.66 -10.72
C SER A 162 -25.45 -5.47 -11.85
N VAL A 163 -24.72 -4.79 -12.74
CA VAL A 163 -23.92 -5.41 -13.80
C VAL A 163 -22.47 -5.01 -13.59
N ILE A 164 -21.61 -5.99 -13.37
CA ILE A 164 -20.19 -5.76 -13.03
C ILE A 164 -19.33 -6.35 -14.17
N PRO A 165 -18.54 -5.50 -14.85
CA PRO A 165 -17.55 -6.01 -15.78
C PRO A 165 -16.49 -6.81 -15.01
N MET A 166 -16.26 -8.05 -15.42
CA MET A 166 -15.29 -8.94 -14.81
C MET A 166 -14.07 -9.07 -15.72
N ILE A 167 -12.90 -8.73 -15.23
CA ILE A 167 -11.66 -8.89 -15.97
C ILE A 167 -11.28 -10.37 -15.98
N GLY A 168 -11.28 -10.98 -17.15
CA GLY A 168 -11.12 -12.43 -17.29
C GLY A 168 -12.32 -13.18 -16.71
N ASP A 169 -12.06 -14.30 -16.03
CA ASP A 169 -13.07 -15.15 -15.38
C ASP A 169 -13.28 -14.84 -13.89
N GLY A 170 -12.45 -13.94 -13.31
CA GLY A 170 -12.48 -13.60 -11.90
C GLY A 170 -11.82 -14.61 -10.96
N SER A 171 -11.00 -15.52 -11.51
CA SER A 171 -10.25 -16.52 -10.74
C SER A 171 -9.01 -15.97 -10.04
N GLN A 172 -8.61 -14.73 -10.34
CA GLN A 172 -7.42 -14.09 -9.76
C GLN A 172 -7.54 -14.05 -8.22
N ILE A 173 -6.51 -14.58 -7.54
CA ILE A 173 -6.52 -14.68 -6.09
C ILE A 173 -6.14 -13.35 -5.45
N GLN A 174 -6.91 -12.96 -4.44
CA GLN A 174 -6.63 -11.83 -3.56
C GLN A 174 -6.32 -12.35 -2.14
N PHE A 175 -5.33 -11.77 -1.50
CA PHE A 175 -5.08 -11.91 -0.07
C PHE A 175 -5.38 -10.57 0.58
N LEU A 176 -6.11 -10.59 1.70
CA LEU A 176 -6.63 -9.37 2.30
C LEU A 176 -5.97 -9.09 3.65
N VAL A 177 -5.84 -7.81 3.98
CA VAL A 177 -5.42 -7.34 5.30
C VAL A 177 -6.33 -6.22 5.78
N HIS A 178 -6.76 -6.31 7.04
CA HIS A 178 -7.50 -5.23 7.66
C HIS A 178 -6.56 -4.05 7.95
N ASN A 179 -7.00 -2.83 7.66
CA ASN A 179 -6.19 -1.61 7.85
C ASN A 179 -5.74 -1.41 9.30
N GLU A 180 -6.56 -1.82 10.26
CA GLU A 180 -6.23 -1.77 11.68
C GLU A 180 -5.12 -2.77 12.03
N ASP A 181 -5.20 -4.04 11.58
CA ASP A 181 -4.17 -5.05 11.86
C ASP A 181 -2.81 -4.60 11.32
N LEU A 182 -2.81 -4.05 10.11
CA LEU A 182 -1.61 -3.47 9.51
C LEU A 182 -1.06 -2.31 10.36
N SER A 183 -1.93 -1.40 10.80
CA SER A 183 -1.53 -0.21 11.57
C SER A 183 -1.05 -0.60 12.98
N VAL A 184 -1.71 -1.57 13.63
CA VAL A 184 -1.30 -2.13 14.92
C VAL A 184 0.11 -2.69 14.84
N PHE A 185 0.37 -3.53 13.85
CA PHE A 185 1.68 -4.16 13.69
C PHE A 185 2.79 -3.12 13.44
N ILE A 186 2.53 -2.14 12.56
CA ILE A 186 3.48 -1.07 12.25
C ILE A 186 3.80 -0.26 13.52
N GLU A 187 2.79 0.08 14.32
CA GLU A 187 2.98 0.87 15.55
C GLU A 187 3.75 0.07 16.61
N ARG A 188 3.43 -1.20 16.83
CA ARG A 188 4.14 -2.07 17.78
C ARG A 188 5.62 -2.23 17.42
N TYR A 189 5.95 -2.32 16.13
CA TYR A 189 7.34 -2.32 15.67
C TYR A 189 8.00 -0.94 15.86
N ALA A 190 7.31 0.13 15.51
CA ALA A 190 7.82 1.49 15.64
C ALA A 190 8.04 1.91 17.12
N SER A 191 7.17 1.45 18.02
CA SER A 191 7.31 1.70 19.46
C SER A 191 8.43 0.91 20.13
N GLY A 192 8.94 -0.15 19.47
CA GLY A 192 9.92 -1.07 20.01
C GLY A 192 9.32 -2.21 20.84
N GLU A 193 7.98 -2.36 20.86
CA GLU A 193 7.31 -3.49 21.49
C GLU A 193 7.64 -4.80 20.76
N ILE A 194 7.70 -4.75 19.42
CA ILE A 194 8.18 -5.84 18.58
C ILE A 194 9.63 -5.57 18.21
N GLN A 195 10.51 -6.54 18.50
CA GLN A 195 11.93 -6.47 18.18
C GLN A 195 12.28 -7.58 17.21
N ILE A 196 12.30 -7.24 15.93
CA ILE A 196 12.72 -8.12 14.83
C ILE A 196 13.77 -7.41 13.98
N SER A 197 14.64 -8.20 13.37
CA SER A 197 15.60 -7.69 12.37
C SER A 197 14.87 -7.18 11.12
N PRO A 198 15.49 -6.26 10.38
CA PRO A 198 14.98 -5.85 9.07
C PRO A 198 14.79 -7.05 8.14
N GLN A 199 13.58 -7.21 7.64
CA GLN A 199 13.19 -8.34 6.78
C GLN A 199 11.95 -7.98 5.95
N ILE A 200 11.49 -8.89 5.12
CA ILE A 200 10.27 -8.73 4.33
C ILE A 200 9.17 -9.57 4.97
N LEU A 201 8.03 -8.94 5.27
CA LEU A 201 6.83 -9.60 5.79
C LEU A 201 5.66 -9.41 4.83
N THR A 202 4.85 -10.45 4.66
CA THR A 202 3.62 -10.37 3.87
C THR A 202 2.43 -10.12 4.78
N ALA A 203 1.97 -8.88 4.84
CA ALA A 203 0.83 -8.49 5.68
C ALA A 203 -0.50 -8.80 4.97
N ALA A 204 -0.97 -10.03 5.11
CA ALA A 204 -2.29 -10.47 4.69
C ALA A 204 -2.72 -11.72 5.46
N ASN A 205 -4.01 -11.98 5.53
CA ASN A 205 -4.52 -13.28 5.94
C ASN A 205 -4.25 -14.32 4.85
N GLU A 206 -3.86 -15.53 5.25
CA GLU A 206 -3.46 -16.60 4.33
C GLU A 206 -4.61 -17.19 3.51
N GLN A 207 -5.85 -16.88 3.87
CA GLN A 207 -7.02 -17.35 3.13
C GLN A 207 -7.09 -16.70 1.75
N PRO A 208 -7.02 -17.49 0.67
CA PRO A 208 -7.12 -16.98 -0.69
C PRO A 208 -8.56 -16.64 -1.04
N TRP A 209 -8.77 -15.48 -1.65
CA TRP A 209 -10.07 -15.04 -2.14
C TRP A 209 -10.05 -14.91 -3.65
N PRO A 210 -10.72 -15.79 -4.42
CA PRO A 210 -10.96 -15.53 -5.83
C PRO A 210 -11.70 -14.21 -6.02
N PHE A 211 -11.24 -13.39 -6.96
CA PHE A 211 -11.76 -12.02 -7.15
C PHE A 211 -13.27 -11.98 -7.34
N LYS A 212 -13.83 -12.96 -8.09
CA LYS A 212 -15.28 -13.10 -8.26
C LYS A 212 -16.00 -13.38 -6.94
N GLN A 213 -15.44 -14.25 -6.09
CA GLN A 213 -16.04 -14.55 -4.78
C GLN A 213 -16.01 -13.34 -3.88
N LEU A 214 -14.90 -12.60 -3.86
CA LEU A 214 -14.79 -11.35 -3.10
C LEU A 214 -15.88 -10.35 -3.51
N LEU A 215 -16.11 -10.16 -4.82
CA LEU A 215 -17.18 -9.28 -5.31
C LEU A 215 -18.58 -9.79 -4.96
N LEU A 216 -18.79 -11.12 -4.92
CA LEU A 216 -20.05 -11.72 -4.48
C LEU A 216 -20.30 -11.47 -3.00
N GLU A 217 -19.28 -11.63 -2.14
CA GLU A 217 -19.41 -11.32 -0.72
C GLU A 217 -19.75 -9.84 -0.50
N ILE A 218 -19.04 -8.93 -1.18
CA ILE A 218 -19.36 -7.50 -1.15
C ILE A 218 -20.81 -7.26 -1.60
N ALA A 219 -21.26 -7.94 -2.65
CA ALA A 219 -22.63 -7.76 -3.13
C ALA A 219 -23.70 -8.28 -2.15
N ARG A 220 -23.42 -9.41 -1.49
CA ARG A 220 -24.30 -9.97 -0.46
C ARG A 220 -24.55 -9.02 0.70
N SER A 221 -23.53 -8.28 1.14
CA SER A 221 -23.68 -7.28 2.22
C SER A 221 -24.63 -6.15 1.87
N PHE A 222 -24.89 -5.92 0.56
CA PHE A 222 -25.89 -4.96 0.06
C PHE A 222 -27.19 -5.62 -0.40
N GLY A 223 -27.39 -6.91 -0.15
CA GLY A 223 -28.57 -7.66 -0.62
C GLY A 223 -28.64 -7.78 -2.15
N LYS A 224 -27.51 -7.64 -2.86
CA LYS A 224 -27.46 -7.65 -4.33
C LYS A 224 -27.01 -8.98 -4.91
N LYS A 225 -27.49 -9.28 -6.12
CA LYS A 225 -27.09 -10.42 -6.96
C LYS A 225 -26.58 -9.89 -8.30
N PRO A 226 -25.34 -9.45 -8.40
CA PRO A 226 -24.82 -8.85 -9.63
C PRO A 226 -24.68 -9.89 -10.75
N LYS A 227 -24.88 -9.43 -11.99
CA LYS A 227 -24.52 -10.16 -13.19
C LYS A 227 -23.09 -9.78 -13.57
N PHE A 228 -22.22 -10.77 -13.76
CA PHE A 228 -20.86 -10.54 -14.21
C PHE A 228 -20.79 -10.69 -15.73
N ILE A 229 -20.18 -9.71 -16.37
CA ILE A 229 -19.88 -9.75 -17.81
C ILE A 229 -18.37 -9.96 -17.96
N PRO A 230 -17.93 -11.16 -18.38
CA PRO A 230 -16.49 -11.39 -18.57
C PRO A 230 -15.99 -10.55 -19.74
N LEU A 231 -14.89 -9.85 -19.50
CA LEU A 231 -14.23 -9.03 -20.51
C LEU A 231 -12.82 -9.57 -20.76
N PRO A 232 -12.42 -9.78 -22.02
CA PRO A 232 -11.08 -10.22 -22.38
C PRO A 232 -10.05 -9.18 -21.90
N TRP A 233 -9.22 -9.56 -20.93
CA TRP A 233 -8.28 -8.62 -20.30
C TRP A 233 -7.30 -7.99 -21.28
N ARG A 234 -6.90 -8.72 -22.34
CA ARG A 234 -5.99 -8.20 -23.38
C ARG A 234 -6.61 -7.06 -24.17
N LEU A 235 -7.90 -7.09 -24.43
CA LEU A 235 -8.62 -5.99 -25.10
C LEU A 235 -8.71 -4.76 -24.20
N ILE A 236 -9.02 -4.98 -22.92
CA ILE A 236 -9.03 -3.88 -21.94
C ILE A 236 -7.62 -3.26 -21.83
N TRP A 237 -6.60 -4.10 -21.75
CA TRP A 237 -5.21 -3.64 -21.70
C TRP A 237 -4.84 -2.80 -22.93
N ALA A 238 -5.17 -3.27 -24.11
CA ALA A 238 -4.89 -2.55 -25.35
C ALA A 238 -5.60 -1.19 -25.39
N GLY A 239 -6.88 -1.14 -24.97
CA GLY A 239 -7.63 0.11 -24.87
C GLY A 239 -7.04 1.09 -23.87
N LEU A 240 -6.68 0.61 -22.66
CA LEU A 240 -6.01 1.43 -21.65
C LEU A 240 -4.66 1.95 -22.13
N LYS A 241 -3.86 1.08 -22.77
CA LYS A 241 -2.55 1.45 -23.29
C LYS A 241 -2.64 2.49 -24.40
N SER A 242 -3.60 2.36 -25.30
CA SER A 242 -3.86 3.35 -26.36
C SER A 242 -4.29 4.70 -25.76
N ALA A 243 -5.17 4.68 -24.76
CA ALA A 243 -5.61 5.89 -24.08
C ALA A 243 -4.46 6.58 -23.34
N GLU A 244 -3.56 5.82 -22.69
CA GLU A 244 -2.34 6.33 -22.06
C GLU A 244 -1.41 6.97 -23.09
N MET A 245 -1.23 6.36 -24.25
CA MET A 245 -0.41 6.92 -25.36
C MET A 245 -0.99 8.22 -25.92
N CYS A 246 -2.32 8.36 -25.90
CA CYS A 246 -3.00 9.61 -26.26
C CYS A 246 -3.00 10.68 -25.14
N GLY A 247 -2.32 10.42 -24.00
CA GLY A 247 -2.23 11.36 -22.89
C GLY A 247 -3.52 11.52 -22.06
N LEU A 248 -4.48 10.58 -22.18
CA LEU A 248 -5.72 10.63 -21.41
C LEU A 248 -5.45 10.31 -19.94
N LYS A 249 -6.03 11.11 -19.05
CA LYS A 249 -5.95 10.86 -17.61
C LYS A 249 -6.92 9.75 -17.21
N LEU A 250 -6.36 8.61 -16.85
CA LEU A 250 -7.12 7.43 -16.43
C LEU A 250 -7.06 7.24 -14.91
N ASN A 251 -8.16 6.78 -14.32
CA ASN A 251 -8.21 6.37 -12.90
C ASN A 251 -7.73 4.94 -12.66
N PHE A 252 -7.54 4.17 -13.73
CA PHE A 252 -7.05 2.80 -13.73
C PHE A 252 -6.12 2.63 -14.94
N HIS A 253 -4.88 2.22 -14.70
CA HIS A 253 -3.83 2.14 -15.69
C HIS A 253 -3.64 0.73 -16.25
N SER A 254 -3.07 0.64 -17.45
CA SER A 254 -2.73 -0.63 -18.09
C SER A 254 -1.82 -1.50 -17.20
N ASP A 255 -0.89 -0.90 -16.47
CA ASP A 255 0.01 -1.58 -15.54
C ASP A 255 -0.72 -2.17 -14.32
N SER A 256 -1.75 -1.49 -13.81
CA SER A 256 -2.61 -2.01 -12.74
C SER A 256 -3.35 -3.28 -13.17
N LEU A 257 -3.77 -3.34 -14.44
CA LEU A 257 -4.37 -4.53 -15.01
C LEU A 257 -3.35 -5.68 -15.13
N VAL A 258 -2.12 -5.38 -15.56
CA VAL A 258 -1.03 -6.37 -15.59
C VAL A 258 -0.76 -6.92 -14.19
N SER A 259 -0.73 -6.05 -13.17
CA SER A 259 -0.56 -6.46 -11.77
C SER A 259 -1.69 -7.37 -11.30
N LEU A 260 -2.96 -7.05 -11.62
CA LEU A 260 -4.12 -7.85 -11.25
C LEU A 260 -4.11 -9.24 -11.90
N MET A 261 -3.70 -9.31 -13.18
CA MET A 261 -3.69 -10.56 -13.94
C MET A 261 -2.47 -11.46 -13.67
N ASN A 262 -1.40 -10.90 -13.12
CA ASN A 262 -0.17 -11.61 -12.84
C ASN A 262 0.21 -11.42 -11.36
N GLN A 263 -0.66 -11.90 -10.48
CA GLN A 263 -0.44 -11.84 -9.03
C GLN A 263 0.51 -12.94 -8.57
N ASN A 264 1.07 -12.76 -7.36
CA ASN A 264 1.87 -13.80 -6.73
C ASN A 264 1.01 -15.03 -6.46
N PRO A 265 1.32 -16.19 -7.06
CA PRO A 265 0.52 -17.40 -6.86
C PRO A 265 0.75 -18.03 -5.48
N LYS A 266 1.87 -17.72 -4.82
CA LYS A 266 2.27 -18.30 -3.52
C LYS A 266 3.01 -17.23 -2.71
N PRO A 267 2.31 -16.29 -2.08
CA PRO A 267 2.95 -15.36 -1.15
C PRO A 267 3.56 -16.12 0.02
N ASP A 268 4.71 -15.65 0.50
CA ASP A 268 5.36 -16.23 1.66
C ASP A 268 4.85 -15.56 2.93
N PHE A 269 4.34 -16.36 3.86
CA PHE A 269 3.84 -15.95 5.17
C PHE A 269 4.66 -16.53 6.33
N SER A 270 5.72 -17.29 6.05
CA SER A 270 6.46 -18.10 7.03
C SER A 270 6.97 -17.29 8.22
N GLU A 271 7.42 -16.06 7.98
CA GLU A 271 8.01 -15.19 8.99
C GLU A 271 6.97 -14.44 9.85
N ASN A 272 5.69 -14.41 9.43
CA ASN A 272 4.67 -13.59 10.08
C ASN A 272 4.47 -13.93 11.55
N SER A 273 4.36 -15.21 11.88
CA SER A 273 4.12 -15.67 13.27
C SER A 273 5.28 -15.30 14.20
N GLN A 274 6.53 -15.50 13.76
CA GLN A 274 7.72 -15.15 14.53
C GLN A 274 7.84 -13.62 14.70
N ALA A 275 7.41 -12.87 13.69
CA ALA A 275 7.37 -11.41 13.74
C ALA A 275 6.21 -10.86 14.60
N GLY A 276 5.27 -11.69 15.02
CA GLY A 276 4.07 -11.25 15.72
C GLY A 276 3.07 -10.49 14.83
N LEU A 277 3.13 -10.72 13.51
CA LEU A 277 2.18 -10.17 12.54
C LEU A 277 0.97 -11.10 12.44
N VAL A 278 -0.16 -10.64 12.95
CA VAL A 278 -1.44 -11.36 12.92
C VAL A 278 -2.41 -10.58 12.05
N CYS A 279 -2.97 -11.23 11.03
CA CYS A 279 -3.98 -10.66 10.14
C CYS A 279 -5.28 -11.45 10.29
N ARG A 280 -6.35 -10.78 10.72
CA ARG A 280 -7.68 -11.40 10.90
C ARG A 280 -8.24 -11.91 9.57
N PRO A 281 -9.07 -12.96 9.57
CA PRO A 281 -9.83 -13.37 8.39
C PRO A 281 -10.72 -12.24 7.87
N PHE A 282 -10.96 -12.23 6.57
CA PHE A 282 -11.87 -11.27 5.96
C PHE A 282 -13.32 -11.65 6.28
N GLU A 283 -14.05 -10.73 6.92
CA GLU A 283 -15.47 -10.82 7.22
C GLU A 283 -16.15 -9.53 6.79
N ILE A 284 -17.04 -9.64 5.79
CA ILE A 284 -17.71 -8.47 5.20
C ILE A 284 -18.73 -7.83 6.18
N GLU A 285 -19.31 -8.61 7.08
CA GLU A 285 -20.34 -8.16 8.04
C GLU A 285 -19.78 -7.14 9.05
N ARG A 286 -18.48 -7.12 9.24
CA ARG A 286 -17.78 -6.16 10.12
C ARG A 286 -17.45 -4.83 9.44
N LEU A 287 -17.70 -4.70 8.15
CA LEU A 287 -17.46 -3.45 7.46
C LEU A 287 -18.61 -2.47 7.76
N LYS A 288 -18.30 -1.42 8.49
CA LYS A 288 -19.16 -0.23 8.58
C LYS A 288 -19.07 0.51 7.24
N VAL A 289 -19.93 0.15 6.28
CA VAL A 289 -19.99 0.74 4.92
C VAL A 289 -21.03 1.83 4.83
#